data_9eaa8abed0b0ee3f9f189d12b5f0f0f8
#
_entry.id   9eaa8abed0b0ee3f9f189d12b5f0f0f8
#
_cell.length_a   1.000
_cell.length_b   1.000
_cell.length_c   1.000
_cell.angle_alpha   90.00
_cell.angle_beta   90.00
_cell.angle_gamma   90.00
#
_symmetry.space_group_name_H-M   'P 1'
#
loop_
_entity.id
_entity.type
_entity.pdbx_description
1 polymer ?
#
loop_
_entity_poly.entity_id
_entity_poly.type
_entity_poly.pdbx_seq_one_letter_code
_entity_poly.pdbx_strand_id
1 'polypeptide(L)'
;CEMVNIWSLNEIVAIGRSRDKLRSLQILARKGLGLPVTAFAHDPRQTGEVIQMVGGAPVVIKLLEGTQGIGVVLAETENSARSVIEAFRGANVNILVQEFIKEANGTDIRAFVIGNKVVAAMQRQGADGDFRSNLHRGGTANAIKITPEERSTAVRAARAMGLNVAGVDMLRSNHGPVILEVNSSPGLEG
;
A
#
# COMPACT_ATOMS: atom_id res chain seq x y z
N CYS A 1 -25.44 -10.89 1.48
CA CYS A 1 -26.23 -9.65 1.60
C CYS A 1 -26.81 -9.26 0.23
N GLU A 2 -25.99 -9.06 -0.81
CA GLU A 2 -26.45 -8.64 -2.16
C GLU A 2 -27.45 -9.64 -2.78
N MET A 3 -27.21 -10.94 -2.63
CA MET A 3 -28.11 -12.00 -3.15
C MET A 3 -29.54 -11.98 -2.54
N VAL A 4 -29.72 -11.33 -1.41
CA VAL A 4 -31.01 -11.21 -0.70
C VAL A 4 -31.45 -9.75 -0.58
N ASN A 5 -30.96 -8.87 -1.47
CA ASN A 5 -31.28 -7.44 -1.55
C ASN A 5 -31.06 -6.67 -0.22
N ILE A 6 -30.15 -7.11 0.62
CA ILE A 6 -29.73 -6.32 1.78
C ILE A 6 -28.64 -5.35 1.34
N TRP A 7 -28.89 -4.07 1.59
CA TRP A 7 -27.90 -3.03 1.34
C TRP A 7 -26.61 -3.30 2.11
N SER A 8 -25.47 -3.25 1.42
CA SER A 8 -24.14 -3.39 2.01
C SER A 8 -23.36 -2.09 1.85
N LEU A 9 -22.63 -1.69 2.88
CA LEU A 9 -21.89 -0.44 2.92
C LEU A 9 -20.82 -0.37 1.81
N ASN A 10 -20.09 -1.49 1.61
CA ASN A 10 -19.24 -1.74 0.45
C ASN A 10 -19.71 -3.00 -0.27
N GLU A 11 -19.79 -2.92 -1.59
CA GLU A 11 -20.15 -4.06 -2.43
C GLU A 11 -19.08 -5.15 -2.38
N ILE A 12 -19.49 -6.41 -2.50
CA ILE A 12 -18.58 -7.57 -2.42
C ILE A 12 -17.47 -7.51 -3.49
N VAL A 13 -17.81 -7.02 -4.69
CA VAL A 13 -16.84 -6.86 -5.78
C VAL A 13 -15.79 -5.81 -5.43
N ALA A 14 -16.17 -4.70 -4.79
CA ALA A 14 -15.26 -3.65 -4.35
C ALA A 14 -14.33 -4.14 -3.22
N ILE A 15 -14.88 -4.90 -2.27
CA ILE A 15 -14.10 -5.57 -1.21
C ILE A 15 -13.07 -6.52 -1.82
N GLY A 16 -13.48 -7.36 -2.78
CA GLY A 16 -12.59 -8.29 -3.46
C GLY A 16 -11.44 -7.58 -4.20
N ARG A 17 -11.73 -6.46 -4.87
CA ARG A 17 -10.71 -5.64 -5.55
C ARG A 17 -9.68 -5.09 -4.58
N SER A 18 -10.10 -4.60 -3.42
CA SER A 18 -9.21 -4.00 -2.42
C SER A 18 -8.34 -5.02 -1.70
N ARG A 19 -8.80 -6.27 -1.57
CA ARG A 19 -8.05 -7.36 -0.93
C ARG A 19 -6.96 -7.96 -1.80
N ASP A 20 -7.13 -7.91 -3.11
CA ASP A 20 -6.15 -8.37 -4.08
C ASP A 20 -5.14 -7.24 -4.36
N LYS A 21 -3.95 -7.32 -3.77
CA LYS A 21 -2.91 -6.29 -3.89
C LYS A 21 -2.53 -5.99 -5.33
N LEU A 22 -2.33 -7.03 -6.15
CA LEU A 22 -1.92 -6.84 -7.53
C LEU A 22 -3.02 -6.17 -8.36
N ARG A 23 -4.25 -6.65 -8.21
CA ARG A 23 -5.42 -6.08 -8.89
C ARG A 23 -5.69 -4.64 -8.44
N SER A 24 -5.53 -4.36 -7.15
CA SER A 24 -5.64 -3.01 -6.59
C SER A 24 -4.66 -2.05 -7.27
N LEU A 25 -3.38 -2.41 -7.31
CA LEU A 25 -2.33 -1.61 -7.97
C LEU A 25 -2.65 -1.38 -9.46
N GLN A 26 -3.08 -2.41 -10.18
CA GLN A 26 -3.45 -2.29 -11.61
C GLN A 26 -4.62 -1.32 -11.83
N ILE A 27 -5.64 -1.38 -10.98
CA ILE A 27 -6.80 -0.47 -11.05
C ILE A 27 -6.36 0.98 -10.79
N LEU A 28 -5.57 1.20 -9.75
CA LEU A 28 -5.09 2.53 -9.36
C LEU A 28 -4.17 3.13 -10.43
N ALA A 29 -3.22 2.33 -10.96
CA ALA A 29 -2.34 2.73 -12.06
C ALA A 29 -3.13 3.13 -13.31
N ARG A 30 -4.12 2.33 -13.71
CA ARG A 30 -5.00 2.64 -14.86
C ARG A 30 -5.78 3.94 -14.69
N LYS A 31 -6.02 4.37 -13.46
CA LYS A 31 -6.70 5.64 -13.13
C LYS A 31 -5.73 6.82 -13.01
N GLY A 32 -4.45 6.63 -13.30
CA GLY A 32 -3.43 7.66 -13.24
C GLY A 32 -3.22 8.19 -11.82
N LEU A 33 -3.32 7.32 -10.82
CA LEU A 33 -3.02 7.65 -9.43
C LEU A 33 -1.55 7.35 -9.13
N GLY A 34 -0.92 8.22 -8.34
CA GLY A 34 0.47 8.03 -7.89
C GLY A 34 0.62 6.73 -7.09
N LEU A 35 1.57 5.92 -7.50
CA LEU A 35 1.96 4.67 -6.83
C LEU A 35 3.48 4.62 -6.74
N PRO A 36 4.05 4.00 -5.71
CA PRO A 36 5.45 3.64 -5.76
C PRO A 36 5.72 2.74 -6.97
N VAL A 37 6.86 2.91 -7.63
CA VAL A 37 7.24 2.04 -8.76
C VAL A 37 7.26 0.61 -8.27
N THR A 38 6.52 -0.26 -8.94
CA THR A 38 6.28 -1.62 -8.48
C THR A 38 6.48 -2.61 -9.61
N ALA A 39 7.25 -3.65 -9.36
CA ALA A 39 7.45 -4.78 -10.25
C ALA A 39 6.92 -6.07 -9.62
N PHE A 40 6.35 -6.93 -10.45
CA PHE A 40 5.96 -8.28 -10.06
C PHE A 40 7.06 -9.26 -10.47
N ALA A 41 7.64 -9.94 -9.50
CA ALA A 41 8.70 -10.90 -9.74
C ALA A 41 8.09 -12.29 -9.93
N HIS A 42 8.12 -12.79 -11.16
CA HIS A 42 7.64 -14.14 -11.50
C HIS A 42 8.79 -15.10 -11.86
N ASP A 43 9.84 -14.65 -12.57
CA ASP A 43 10.98 -15.49 -12.98
C ASP A 43 12.19 -15.27 -12.05
N PRO A 44 12.78 -16.36 -11.44
CA PRO A 44 13.97 -16.25 -10.59
C PRO A 44 15.19 -15.65 -11.30
N ARG A 45 15.29 -15.88 -12.61
CA ARG A 45 16.44 -15.45 -13.42
C ARG A 45 16.50 -13.93 -13.62
N GLN A 46 15.38 -13.24 -13.39
CA GLN A 46 15.24 -11.79 -13.59
C GLN A 46 15.36 -10.97 -12.30
N THR A 47 15.86 -11.56 -11.20
CA THR A 47 15.92 -10.88 -9.89
C THR A 47 16.64 -9.54 -9.96
N GLY A 48 17.79 -9.48 -10.65
CA GLY A 48 18.53 -8.23 -10.84
C GLY A 48 17.77 -7.19 -11.67
N GLU A 49 17.13 -7.62 -12.74
CA GLU A 49 16.33 -6.75 -13.61
C GLU A 49 15.15 -6.16 -12.85
N VAL A 50 14.46 -6.96 -12.04
CA VAL A 50 13.31 -6.50 -11.22
C VAL A 50 13.74 -5.44 -10.22
N ILE A 51 14.91 -5.59 -9.57
CA ILE A 51 15.44 -4.57 -8.66
C ILE A 51 15.76 -3.27 -9.42
N GLN A 52 16.36 -3.37 -10.61
CA GLN A 52 16.67 -2.20 -11.42
C GLN A 52 15.40 -1.51 -11.97
N MET A 53 14.36 -2.27 -12.33
CA MET A 53 13.07 -1.72 -12.78
C MET A 53 12.42 -0.80 -11.75
N VAL A 54 12.64 -1.02 -10.45
CA VAL A 54 12.10 -0.19 -9.37
C VAL A 54 13.08 0.88 -8.87
N GLY A 55 14.18 1.12 -9.60
CA GLY A 55 15.15 2.16 -9.30
C GLY A 55 16.35 1.73 -8.46
N GLY A 56 16.53 0.42 -8.24
CA GLY A 56 17.63 -0.12 -7.44
C GLY A 56 17.34 -0.12 -5.94
N ALA A 57 18.29 -0.66 -5.16
CA ALA A 57 18.16 -0.69 -3.70
C ALA A 57 18.35 0.73 -3.09
N PRO A 58 17.69 1.02 -1.94
CA PRO A 58 16.84 0.12 -1.15
C PRO A 58 15.48 -0.14 -1.79
N VAL A 59 14.94 -1.35 -1.59
CA VAL A 59 13.62 -1.75 -2.11
C VAL A 59 12.76 -2.39 -1.01
N VAL A 60 11.45 -2.28 -1.15
CA VAL A 60 10.48 -2.96 -0.29
C VAL A 60 9.96 -4.19 -1.02
N ILE A 61 10.13 -5.35 -0.41
CA ILE A 61 9.64 -6.65 -0.92
C ILE A 61 8.41 -7.03 -0.12
N LYS A 62 7.30 -7.30 -0.81
CA LYS A 62 6.00 -7.59 -0.17
C LYS A 62 5.46 -8.93 -0.66
N LEU A 63 4.99 -9.76 0.26
CA LEU A 63 4.19 -10.92 -0.10
C LEU A 63 2.84 -10.47 -0.67
N LEU A 64 2.38 -11.11 -1.74
CA LEU A 64 1.01 -10.88 -2.25
C LEU A 64 -0.03 -11.30 -1.21
N GLU A 65 0.20 -12.44 -0.57
CA GLU A 65 -0.64 -12.98 0.48
C GLU A 65 -0.06 -12.61 1.86
N GLY A 66 -0.53 -11.52 2.45
CA GLY A 66 -0.07 -11.06 3.76
C GLY A 66 -0.87 -9.84 4.20
N THR A 67 -1.06 -9.71 5.51
CA THR A 67 -1.80 -8.60 6.13
C THR A 67 -0.96 -7.96 7.24
N GLN A 68 -1.30 -6.73 7.64
CA GLN A 68 -0.73 -6.04 8.82
C GLN A 68 0.80 -5.92 8.83
N GLY A 69 1.42 -5.76 7.65
CA GLY A 69 2.89 -5.64 7.53
C GLY A 69 3.65 -6.96 7.71
N ILE A 70 2.96 -8.10 7.83
CA ILE A 70 3.59 -9.43 7.79
C ILE A 70 3.99 -9.72 6.34
N GLY A 71 5.24 -10.17 6.15
CA GLY A 71 5.77 -10.42 4.82
C GLY A 71 6.15 -9.15 4.03
N VAL A 72 6.45 -8.06 4.75
CA VAL A 72 7.02 -6.84 4.17
C VAL A 72 8.44 -6.67 4.68
N VAL A 73 9.41 -6.66 3.78
CA VAL A 73 10.85 -6.58 4.07
C VAL A 73 11.47 -5.39 3.35
N LEU A 74 12.23 -4.57 4.07
CA LEU A 74 13.12 -3.59 3.48
C LEU A 74 14.48 -4.25 3.21
N ALA A 75 14.90 -4.22 1.96
CA ALA A 75 16.23 -4.66 1.57
C ALA A 75 17.07 -3.43 1.20
N GLU A 76 18.04 -3.12 2.05
CA GLU A 76 18.83 -1.89 1.94
C GLU A 76 19.89 -1.94 0.84
N THR A 77 20.34 -3.15 0.48
CA THR A 77 21.35 -3.38 -0.55
C THR A 77 20.84 -4.31 -1.63
N GLU A 78 21.44 -4.24 -2.81
CA GLU A 78 21.10 -5.16 -3.90
C GLU A 78 21.32 -6.64 -3.53
N ASN A 79 22.38 -6.94 -2.79
CA ASN A 79 22.65 -8.30 -2.34
C ASN A 79 21.58 -8.81 -1.36
N SER A 80 21.15 -7.98 -0.39
CA SER A 80 20.06 -8.35 0.51
C SER A 80 18.73 -8.52 -0.23
N ALA A 81 18.47 -7.66 -1.21
CA ALA A 81 17.28 -7.77 -2.04
C ALA A 81 17.25 -9.07 -2.84
N ARG A 82 18.37 -9.44 -3.49
CA ARG A 82 18.51 -10.71 -4.21
C ARG A 82 18.25 -11.91 -3.29
N SER A 83 18.93 -11.95 -2.14
CA SER A 83 18.78 -13.05 -1.18
C SER A 83 17.34 -13.23 -0.70
N VAL A 84 16.65 -12.14 -0.40
CA VAL A 84 15.24 -12.18 0.06
C VAL A 84 14.31 -12.64 -1.07
N ILE A 85 14.48 -12.10 -2.29
CA ILE A 85 13.70 -12.49 -3.46
C ILE A 85 13.89 -13.99 -3.75
N GLU A 86 15.12 -14.47 -3.76
CA GLU A 86 15.45 -15.88 -4.02
C GLU A 86 14.85 -16.79 -2.94
N ALA A 87 14.93 -16.41 -1.66
CA ALA A 87 14.35 -17.17 -0.56
C ALA A 87 12.83 -17.33 -0.69
N PHE A 88 12.10 -16.23 -0.95
CA PHE A 88 10.65 -16.29 -1.13
C PHE A 88 10.26 -17.12 -2.37
N ARG A 89 11.02 -17.04 -3.42
CA ARG A 89 10.76 -17.79 -4.64
C ARG A 89 11.09 -19.26 -4.48
N GLY A 90 12.17 -19.60 -3.75
CA GLY A 90 12.47 -20.99 -3.38
C GLY A 90 11.33 -21.63 -2.59
N ALA A 91 10.58 -20.82 -1.84
CA ALA A 91 9.37 -21.22 -1.15
C ALA A 91 8.09 -21.16 -2.03
N ASN A 92 8.22 -20.88 -3.33
CA ASN A 92 7.12 -20.75 -4.31
C ASN A 92 6.07 -19.69 -3.92
N VAL A 93 6.52 -18.56 -3.35
CA VAL A 93 5.67 -17.46 -2.90
C VAL A 93 5.73 -16.30 -3.90
N ASN A 94 4.56 -15.77 -4.26
CA ASN A 94 4.45 -14.61 -5.12
C ASN A 94 4.77 -13.32 -4.35
N ILE A 95 5.60 -12.47 -4.94
CA ILE A 95 6.06 -11.23 -4.33
C ILE A 95 5.93 -10.03 -5.27
N LEU A 96 5.79 -8.86 -4.64
CA LEU A 96 5.99 -7.56 -5.27
C LEU A 96 7.31 -6.97 -4.80
N VAL A 97 8.05 -6.37 -5.72
CA VAL A 97 9.22 -5.53 -5.42
C VAL A 97 8.83 -4.09 -5.72
N GLN A 98 9.06 -3.20 -4.78
CA GLN A 98 8.59 -1.83 -4.82
C GLN A 98 9.70 -0.87 -4.41
N GLU A 99 9.77 0.30 -5.05
CA GLU A 99 10.68 1.35 -4.64
C GLU A 99 10.45 1.73 -3.17
N PHE A 100 11.52 2.10 -2.50
CA PHE A 100 11.46 2.61 -1.14
C PHE A 100 11.38 4.14 -1.15
N ILE A 101 10.29 4.70 -0.65
CA ILE A 101 10.08 6.15 -0.55
C ILE A 101 10.80 6.66 0.70
N LYS A 102 12.07 7.05 0.54
CA LYS A 102 12.94 7.48 1.65
C LYS A 102 12.42 8.72 2.36
N GLU A 103 11.87 9.66 1.61
CA GLU A 103 11.36 10.94 2.11
C GLU A 103 10.15 10.80 3.02
N ALA A 104 9.46 9.66 2.98
CA ALA A 104 8.38 9.35 3.93
C ALA A 104 8.88 9.13 5.37
N ASN A 105 10.17 8.81 5.53
CA ASN A 105 10.85 8.72 6.83
C ASN A 105 10.10 7.86 7.87
N GLY A 106 9.62 6.68 7.47
CA GLY A 106 8.88 5.76 8.33
C GLY A 106 7.46 6.24 8.69
N THR A 107 6.95 7.27 8.01
CA THR A 107 5.59 7.76 8.20
C THR A 107 4.70 7.39 7.03
N ASP A 108 3.42 7.24 7.29
CA ASP A 108 2.39 7.25 6.27
C ASP A 108 1.17 8.07 6.70
N ILE A 109 0.29 8.33 5.75
CA ILE A 109 -0.99 8.99 5.97
C ILE A 109 -2.09 7.97 5.75
N ARG A 110 -2.97 7.80 6.74
CA ARG A 110 -4.24 7.12 6.56
C ARG A 110 -5.35 8.15 6.43
N ALA A 111 -5.97 8.22 5.26
CA ALA A 111 -7.14 9.04 5.00
C ALA A 111 -8.41 8.18 5.06
N PHE A 112 -9.35 8.55 5.91
CA PHE A 112 -10.64 7.87 6.02
C PHE A 112 -11.65 8.54 5.09
N VAL A 113 -12.11 7.81 4.08
CA VAL A 113 -13.00 8.29 3.02
C VAL A 113 -14.40 7.73 3.23
N ILE A 114 -15.40 8.60 3.19
CA ILE A 114 -16.83 8.23 3.12
C ILE A 114 -17.45 8.92 1.91
N GLY A 115 -17.94 8.16 0.96
CA GLY A 115 -18.46 8.65 -0.31
C GLY A 115 -17.40 9.47 -1.06
N ASN A 116 -17.59 10.78 -1.10
CA ASN A 116 -16.75 11.71 -1.85
C ASN A 116 -15.92 12.63 -0.94
N LYS A 117 -15.80 12.31 0.34
CA LYS A 117 -15.13 13.19 1.31
C LYS A 117 -14.14 12.40 2.16
N VAL A 118 -13.00 13.00 2.43
CA VAL A 118 -12.14 12.58 3.53
C VAL A 118 -12.71 13.17 4.81
N VAL A 119 -13.17 12.32 5.72
CA VAL A 119 -13.80 12.71 6.99
C VAL A 119 -12.82 12.80 8.13
N ALA A 120 -11.73 12.02 8.07
CA ALA A 120 -10.63 12.06 9.02
C ALA A 120 -9.32 11.70 8.32
N ALA A 121 -8.20 12.17 8.87
CA ALA A 121 -6.88 11.76 8.44
C ALA A 121 -5.92 11.74 9.63
N MET A 122 -5.03 10.74 9.64
CA MET A 122 -3.96 10.61 10.62
C MET A 122 -2.64 10.35 9.92
N GLN A 123 -1.56 10.82 10.52
CA GLN A 123 -0.22 10.40 10.20
C GLN A 123 0.17 9.31 11.20
N ARG A 124 0.64 8.18 10.67
CA ARG A 124 1.19 7.10 11.49
C ARG A 124 2.70 7.16 11.37
N GLN A 125 3.38 6.91 12.48
CA GLN A 125 4.84 6.81 12.58
C GLN A 125 5.20 5.42 13.06
N GLY A 126 6.11 4.74 12.36
CA GLY A 126 6.68 3.48 12.81
C GLY A 126 7.43 3.63 14.14
N ALA A 127 7.57 2.52 14.87
CA ALA A 127 8.46 2.46 16.02
C ALA A 127 9.90 2.76 15.59
N ASP A 128 10.73 3.19 16.55
CA ASP A 128 12.13 3.50 16.27
C ASP A 128 12.84 2.33 15.56
N GLY A 129 13.42 2.63 14.40
CA GLY A 129 14.11 1.64 13.57
C GLY A 129 13.19 0.79 12.69
N ASP A 130 11.87 0.92 12.75
CA ASP A 130 10.95 0.26 11.82
C ASP A 130 10.48 1.24 10.73
N PHE A 131 10.70 0.88 9.46
CA PHE A 131 10.23 1.66 8.32
C PHE A 131 8.72 1.55 8.09
N ARG A 132 8.05 0.60 8.76
CA ARG A 132 6.61 0.36 8.66
C ARG A 132 5.87 1.15 9.73
N SER A 133 4.87 1.90 9.33
CA SER A 133 4.06 2.77 10.19
C SER A 133 2.87 2.09 10.89
N ASN A 134 2.87 0.74 10.92
CA ASN A 134 1.76 -0.02 11.50
C ASN A 134 1.63 0.15 13.02
N LEU A 135 0.47 0.59 13.51
CA LEU A 135 0.19 0.80 14.94
C LEU A 135 0.35 -0.47 15.77
N HIS A 136 -0.09 -1.62 15.25
CA HIS A 136 0.07 -2.93 15.92
C HIS A 136 1.53 -3.35 16.15
N ARG A 137 2.49 -2.62 15.58
CA ARG A 137 3.93 -2.85 15.76
C ARG A 137 4.59 -1.81 16.67
N GLY A 138 3.80 -1.12 17.50
CA GLY A 138 4.30 -0.10 18.41
C GLY A 138 4.44 1.29 17.78
N GLY A 139 3.88 1.50 16.61
CA GLY A 139 3.80 2.81 15.98
C GLY A 139 2.85 3.76 16.72
N THR A 140 2.94 5.04 16.41
CA THR A 140 2.05 6.09 16.94
C THR A 140 1.22 6.70 15.82
N ALA A 141 0.08 7.30 16.18
CA ALA A 141 -0.77 8.04 15.25
C ALA A 141 -1.16 9.41 15.81
N ASN A 142 -1.18 10.40 14.92
CA ASN A 142 -1.61 11.75 15.25
C ASN A 142 -2.57 12.25 14.16
N ALA A 143 -3.67 12.89 14.58
CA ALA A 143 -4.58 13.54 13.65
C ALA A 143 -3.87 14.68 12.91
N ILE A 144 -4.04 14.74 11.58
CA ILE A 144 -3.40 15.75 10.74
C ILE A 144 -4.38 16.43 9.79
N LYS A 145 -3.98 17.61 9.32
CA LYS A 145 -4.59 18.23 8.13
C LYS A 145 -3.84 17.76 6.90
N ILE A 146 -4.56 17.22 5.94
CA ILE A 146 -4.01 16.79 4.65
C ILE A 146 -4.15 17.90 3.60
N THR A 147 -3.27 17.89 2.61
CA THR A 147 -3.28 18.83 1.49
C THR A 147 -4.49 18.58 0.57
N PRO A 148 -4.87 19.55 -0.27
CA PRO A 148 -5.91 19.35 -1.30
C PRO A 148 -5.57 18.20 -2.26
N GLU A 149 -4.31 18.01 -2.60
CA GLU A 149 -3.84 16.94 -3.46
C GLU A 149 -3.98 15.56 -2.79
N GLU A 150 -3.54 15.41 -1.53
CA GLU A 150 -3.71 14.19 -0.74
C GLU A 150 -5.19 13.83 -0.59
N ARG A 151 -6.05 14.83 -0.34
CA ARG A 151 -7.51 14.66 -0.27
C ARG A 151 -8.09 14.17 -1.59
N SER A 152 -7.71 14.80 -2.70
CA SER A 152 -8.17 14.42 -4.04
C SER A 152 -7.72 13.00 -4.38
N THR A 153 -6.46 12.66 -4.10
CA THR A 153 -5.88 11.33 -4.33
C THR A 153 -6.63 10.27 -3.54
N ALA A 154 -6.90 10.48 -2.25
CA ALA A 154 -7.64 9.54 -1.42
C ALA A 154 -9.06 9.27 -1.94
N VAL A 155 -9.80 10.32 -2.29
CA VAL A 155 -11.17 10.19 -2.82
C VAL A 155 -11.18 9.47 -4.17
N ARG A 156 -10.25 9.82 -5.07
CA ARG A 156 -10.12 9.16 -6.38
C ARG A 156 -9.76 7.68 -6.23
N ALA A 157 -8.91 7.34 -5.26
CA ALA A 157 -8.53 5.96 -4.97
C ALA A 157 -9.73 5.12 -4.48
N ALA A 158 -10.47 5.61 -3.49
CA ALA A 158 -11.68 4.95 -3.00
C ALA A 158 -12.71 4.71 -4.13
N ARG A 159 -12.95 5.74 -4.96
CA ARG A 159 -13.84 5.64 -6.13
C ARG A 159 -13.34 4.64 -7.18
N ALA A 160 -12.04 4.62 -7.47
CA ALA A 160 -11.45 3.69 -8.43
C ALA A 160 -11.68 2.24 -8.03
N MET A 161 -11.64 1.97 -6.71
CA MET A 161 -11.92 0.65 -6.14
C MET A 161 -13.42 0.33 -6.07
N GLY A 162 -14.30 1.34 -6.16
CA GLY A 162 -15.75 1.20 -5.99
C GLY A 162 -16.17 1.15 -4.51
N LEU A 163 -15.36 1.72 -3.61
CA LEU A 163 -15.61 1.70 -2.17
C LEU A 163 -16.33 2.97 -1.73
N ASN A 164 -17.44 2.80 -1.00
CA ASN A 164 -18.16 3.89 -0.35
C ASN A 164 -17.52 4.31 0.97
N VAL A 165 -16.91 3.37 1.68
CA VAL A 165 -16.07 3.61 2.86
C VAL A 165 -14.72 2.97 2.64
N ALA A 166 -13.65 3.71 2.85
CA ALA A 166 -12.29 3.23 2.66
C ALA A 166 -11.29 3.92 3.58
N GLY A 167 -10.27 3.18 3.97
CA GLY A 167 -9.00 3.72 4.47
C GLY A 167 -7.98 3.73 3.34
N VAL A 168 -7.48 4.90 2.99
CA VAL A 168 -6.46 5.05 1.95
C VAL A 168 -5.13 5.38 2.61
N ASP A 169 -4.17 4.49 2.45
CA ASP A 169 -2.83 4.64 2.99
C ASP A 169 -1.90 5.21 1.90
N MET A 170 -1.23 6.31 2.22
CA MET A 170 -0.40 7.06 1.27
C MET A 170 0.94 7.45 1.90
N LEU A 171 1.98 7.55 1.08
CA LEU A 171 3.24 8.18 1.44
C LEU A 171 3.36 9.54 0.77
N ARG A 172 4.06 10.46 1.44
CA ARG A 172 4.56 11.69 0.82
C ARG A 172 5.86 11.39 0.09
N SER A 173 5.86 11.62 -1.21
CA SER A 173 7.04 11.47 -2.05
C SER A 173 7.44 12.82 -2.66
N ASN A 174 8.65 12.89 -3.26
CA ASN A 174 9.15 14.10 -3.94
C ASN A 174 8.33 14.47 -5.18
N HIS A 175 7.46 13.56 -5.65
CA HIS A 175 6.61 13.77 -6.84
C HIS A 175 5.10 13.69 -6.51
N GLY A 176 4.74 13.94 -5.25
CA GLY A 176 3.36 13.97 -4.77
C GLY A 176 2.97 12.76 -3.93
N PRO A 177 1.71 12.65 -3.53
CA PRO A 177 1.23 11.53 -2.74
C PRO A 177 1.19 10.25 -3.56
N VAL A 178 1.77 9.16 -3.04
CA VAL A 178 1.74 7.82 -3.63
C VAL A 178 0.95 6.87 -2.74
N ILE A 179 0.04 6.09 -3.34
CA ILE A 179 -0.86 5.19 -2.62
C ILE A 179 -0.15 3.88 -2.33
N LEU A 180 -0.18 3.46 -1.07
CA LEU A 180 0.29 2.13 -0.66
C LEU A 180 -0.80 1.07 -0.79
N GLU A 181 -1.98 1.38 -0.25
CA GLU A 181 -3.13 0.45 -0.27
C GLU A 181 -4.45 1.18 -0.03
N VAL A 182 -5.54 0.52 -0.42
CA VAL A 182 -6.91 0.98 -0.18
C VAL A 182 -7.66 -0.11 0.55
N ASN A 183 -8.03 0.15 1.80
CA ASN A 183 -8.66 -0.81 2.69
C ASN A 183 -10.18 -0.65 2.70
N SER A 184 -10.93 -1.73 2.42
CA SER A 184 -12.40 -1.74 2.45
C SER A 184 -13.00 -1.80 3.86
N SER A 185 -12.20 -2.17 4.85
CA SER A 185 -12.59 -2.25 6.26
C SER A 185 -11.46 -1.68 7.12
N PRO A 186 -11.24 -0.36 7.08
CA PRO A 186 -10.16 0.27 7.82
C PRO A 186 -10.41 0.17 9.33
N GLY A 187 -9.35 -0.11 10.09
CA GLY A 187 -9.37 0.07 11.54
C GLY A 187 -9.57 1.55 11.88
N LEU A 188 -10.34 1.81 12.90
CA LEU A 188 -10.65 3.15 13.40
C LEU A 188 -9.82 3.53 14.63
N GLU A 189 -8.83 2.70 14.96
CA GLU A 189 -7.91 2.91 16.07
C GLU A 189 -6.84 3.93 15.67
N GLY A 190 -6.64 4.94 16.54
CA GLY A 190 -5.66 6.01 16.36
C GLY A 190 -6.01 7.23 17.17
#